data_1fedeb740572fdd3e1949e31a83502ec
#
_entry.id   1fedeb740572fdd3e1949e31a83502ec
#
_cell.length_a   1.000
_cell.length_b   1.000
_cell.length_c   1.000
_cell.angle_alpha   90.00
_cell.angle_beta   90.00
_cell.angle_gamma   90.00
#
_symmetry.space_group_name_H-M   'P 1'
#
loop_
_entity.id
_entity.type
_entity.pdbx_description
1 polymer ?
#
loop_
_entity_poly.entity_id
_entity_poly.type
_entity_poly.pdbx_seq_one_letter_code
_entity_poly.pdbx_strand_id
1 'polypeptide(L)'
;MFKRNVKRVQARGVMEKRVLIVDDDEKLRNLVKEYLEEYGFSVHAVADGRSLMETLREQEPEVVLLDLMLPFRDGLELLREVRAAGDTPVIMLTAKGEDSDRIVGLEMGADDYIPKPFNPRELLARIKAVMRRRPQPSYMADQGRRGLPETELNRKLKAILSADAKGFSRLMGDDELATIQVLNDYRGLLSECVKEHGGSVVDSPGDNLLAEFDSVVVAVRCAVKIQETLNSRNAALPDLRKMHFRIGINLGDVVVDQQRIYGDGVNVAARIEKIADPGGICISGTVFDQIENKVPFAFEFMGERELKNIAKPVRVYRLKQPF
;
A
#
# COMPACT_ATOMS: atom_id res chain seq x y z
N MET A 1 1.19 55.30 34.25
CA MET A 1 1.97 54.29 35.00
C MET A 1 1.06 53.12 35.36
N PHE A 2 0.87 52.14 34.44
CA PHE A 2 0.16 50.90 34.73
C PHE A 2 0.74 49.81 33.80
N LYS A 3 1.68 49.02 34.35
CA LYS A 3 2.18 47.81 33.73
C LYS A 3 1.14 46.71 33.93
N ARG A 4 0.46 46.28 32.86
CA ARG A 4 -0.35 45.05 32.88
C ARG A 4 0.55 43.83 32.70
N ASN A 5 0.73 43.09 33.78
CA ASN A 5 1.22 41.73 33.80
C ASN A 5 0.21 40.83 33.10
N VAL A 6 0.52 40.37 31.90
CA VAL A 6 -0.20 39.25 31.27
C VAL A 6 0.42 37.98 31.83
N LYS A 7 -0.22 37.39 32.84
CA LYS A 7 0.08 36.03 33.32
C LYS A 7 -0.16 35.07 32.14
N ARG A 8 0.90 34.41 31.72
CA ARG A 8 0.84 33.21 30.88
C ARG A 8 -0.03 32.17 31.63
N VAL A 9 -1.26 31.96 31.17
CA VAL A 9 -2.05 30.80 31.55
C VAL A 9 -1.44 29.62 30.80
N GLN A 10 -0.73 28.77 31.52
CA GLN A 10 -0.32 27.46 31.05
C GLN A 10 -1.60 26.66 30.80
N ALA A 11 -2.03 26.59 29.52
CA ALA A 11 -3.03 25.65 29.09
C ALA A 11 -2.43 24.25 29.10
N ARG A 12 -3.13 23.34 29.74
CA ARG A 12 -2.87 21.90 29.90
C ARG A 12 -2.40 21.26 28.60
N GLY A 13 -1.29 20.49 28.67
CA GLY A 13 -0.54 19.82 27.61
C GLY A 13 -1.37 19.18 26.50
N VAL A 14 -1.45 19.87 25.40
CA VAL A 14 -1.60 19.22 24.10
C VAL A 14 -0.18 18.77 23.73
N MET A 15 0.11 17.47 23.76
CA MET A 15 1.37 16.95 23.26
C MET A 15 1.45 17.35 21.78
N GLU A 16 2.41 18.20 21.43
CA GLU A 16 2.69 18.56 20.05
C GLU A 16 3.10 17.30 19.29
N LYS A 17 2.38 16.98 18.23
CA LYS A 17 2.66 15.83 17.37
C LYS A 17 3.93 16.11 16.57
N ARG A 18 5.00 15.36 16.85
CA ARG A 18 6.32 15.59 16.27
C ARG A 18 6.51 14.76 15.00
N VAL A 19 6.94 15.41 13.93
CA VAL A 19 7.25 14.83 12.64
C VAL A 19 8.71 15.09 12.32
N LEU A 20 9.46 14.08 11.93
CA LEU A 20 10.80 14.20 11.38
C LEU A 20 10.76 14.02 9.87
N ILE A 21 11.24 14.99 9.10
CA ILE A 21 11.42 14.86 7.65
C ILE A 21 12.90 14.77 7.30
N VAL A 22 13.26 13.76 6.51
CA VAL A 22 14.60 13.50 5.99
C VAL A 22 14.53 13.49 4.47
N ASP A 23 15.02 14.54 3.84
CA ASP A 23 14.94 14.76 2.39
C ASP A 23 16.05 15.73 1.99
N ASP A 24 16.69 15.61 0.84
CA ASP A 24 17.76 16.51 0.41
C ASP A 24 17.22 17.78 -0.29
N ASP A 25 15.97 17.76 -0.78
CA ASP A 25 15.31 18.91 -1.39
C ASP A 25 14.85 19.92 -0.31
N GLU A 26 15.60 21.02 -0.18
CA GLU A 26 15.30 22.09 0.77
C GLU A 26 13.91 22.72 0.55
N LYS A 27 13.50 22.88 -0.72
CA LYS A 27 12.20 23.47 -1.05
C LYS A 27 11.06 22.58 -0.59
N LEU A 28 11.20 21.28 -0.80
CA LEU A 28 10.22 20.31 -0.36
C LEU A 28 10.15 20.24 1.17
N ARG A 29 11.31 20.21 1.86
CA ARG A 29 11.35 20.25 3.32
C ARG A 29 10.64 21.46 3.90
N ASN A 30 10.91 22.66 3.35
CA ASN A 30 10.29 23.90 3.80
C ASN A 30 8.78 23.91 3.53
N LEU A 31 8.34 23.49 2.35
CA LEU A 31 6.92 23.39 1.99
C LEU A 31 6.16 22.43 2.93
N VAL A 32 6.71 21.25 3.17
CA VAL A 32 6.11 20.24 4.06
C VAL A 32 6.08 20.76 5.51
N LYS A 33 7.15 21.38 5.97
CA LYS A 33 7.25 21.95 7.30
C LYS A 33 6.17 23.02 7.51
N GLU A 34 6.13 24.05 6.68
CA GLU A 34 5.15 25.12 6.78
C GLU A 34 3.71 24.58 6.76
N TYR A 35 3.43 23.69 5.82
CA TYR A 35 2.09 23.09 5.69
C TYR A 35 1.68 22.28 6.93
N LEU A 36 2.56 21.44 7.48
CA LEU A 36 2.23 20.61 8.64
C LEU A 36 2.13 21.43 9.93
N GLU A 37 2.94 22.49 10.08
CA GLU A 37 2.89 23.41 11.24
C GLU A 37 1.55 24.15 11.30
N GLU A 38 0.94 24.53 10.16
CA GLU A 38 -0.43 25.06 10.10
C GLU A 38 -1.49 24.12 10.67
N TYR A 39 -1.22 22.80 10.63
CA TYR A 39 -2.12 21.78 11.18
C TYR A 39 -1.74 21.29 12.58
N GLY A 40 -0.86 22.03 13.27
CA GLY A 40 -0.51 21.78 14.68
C GLY A 40 0.51 20.67 14.90
N PHE A 41 1.34 20.37 13.90
CA PHE A 41 2.50 19.49 14.05
C PHE A 41 3.74 20.30 14.39
N SER A 42 4.68 19.70 15.11
CA SER A 42 6.05 20.21 15.27
C SER A 42 6.95 19.45 14.32
N VAL A 43 7.56 20.14 13.34
CA VAL A 43 8.33 19.48 12.28
C VAL A 43 9.81 19.76 12.43
N HIS A 44 10.60 18.69 12.61
CA HIS A 44 12.06 18.74 12.52
C HIS A 44 12.49 18.28 11.13
N ALA A 45 13.39 19.03 10.48
CA ALA A 45 13.81 18.76 9.10
C ALA A 45 15.34 18.57 9.04
N VAL A 46 15.79 17.48 8.44
CA VAL A 46 17.20 17.18 8.17
C VAL A 46 17.43 16.92 6.69
N ALA A 47 18.60 17.34 6.19
CA ALA A 47 18.91 17.29 4.76
C ALA A 47 19.49 15.95 4.30
N ASP A 48 19.96 15.13 5.21
CA ASP A 48 20.59 13.84 4.89
C ASP A 48 20.42 12.83 6.02
N GLY A 49 20.69 11.56 5.70
CA GLY A 49 20.49 10.45 6.64
C GLY A 49 21.57 10.29 7.71
N ARG A 50 22.64 11.10 7.72
CA ARG A 50 23.80 10.89 8.64
C ARG A 50 23.44 11.14 10.10
N SER A 51 22.59 12.12 10.37
CA SER A 51 22.13 12.46 11.72
C SER A 51 20.79 11.82 12.09
N LEU A 52 20.19 11.00 11.22
CA LEU A 52 18.84 10.44 11.42
C LEU A 52 18.71 9.75 12.78
N MET A 53 19.62 8.85 13.12
CA MET A 53 19.53 8.03 14.35
C MET A 53 19.74 8.86 15.63
N GLU A 54 20.58 9.89 15.58
CA GLU A 54 20.76 10.85 16.67
C GLU A 54 19.51 11.71 16.84
N THR A 55 19.02 12.29 15.74
CA THR A 55 17.80 13.10 15.71
C THR A 55 16.56 12.30 16.15
N LEU A 56 16.46 11.03 15.75
CA LEU A 56 15.37 10.15 16.17
C LEU A 56 15.31 9.99 17.70
N ARG A 57 16.50 9.86 18.35
CA ARG A 57 16.60 9.73 19.81
C ARG A 57 16.30 11.04 20.54
N GLU A 58 16.77 12.17 19.99
CA GLU A 58 16.63 13.49 20.63
C GLU A 58 15.21 14.04 20.47
N GLN A 59 14.64 13.90 19.28
CA GLN A 59 13.34 14.49 18.95
C GLN A 59 12.17 13.56 19.26
N GLU A 60 12.41 12.25 19.41
CA GLU A 60 11.37 11.22 19.61
C GLU A 60 10.15 11.45 18.71
N PRO A 61 10.28 11.50 17.38
CA PRO A 61 9.18 11.82 16.49
C PRO A 61 8.11 10.72 16.53
N GLU A 62 6.86 11.13 16.34
CA GLU A 62 5.73 10.20 16.22
C GLU A 62 5.64 9.58 14.82
N VAL A 63 6.25 10.20 13.82
CA VAL A 63 6.37 9.71 12.44
C VAL A 63 7.61 10.29 11.77
N VAL A 64 8.27 9.47 10.94
CA VAL A 64 9.39 9.88 10.09
C VAL A 64 8.92 9.89 8.63
N LEU A 65 9.17 10.97 7.93
CA LEU A 65 9.07 11.08 6.47
C LEU A 65 10.49 10.90 5.92
N LEU A 66 10.75 9.83 5.20
CA LEU A 66 12.09 9.45 4.78
C LEU A 66 12.18 9.35 3.25
N ASP A 67 13.03 10.18 2.64
CA ASP A 67 13.34 10.04 1.23
C ASP A 67 14.09 8.75 0.95
N LEU A 68 13.71 8.09 -0.11
CA LEU A 68 14.40 6.91 -0.62
C LEU A 68 15.78 7.26 -1.18
N MET A 69 15.87 8.36 -1.91
CA MET A 69 17.07 8.79 -2.65
C MET A 69 17.78 9.92 -1.91
N LEU A 70 18.54 9.57 -0.87
CA LEU A 70 19.32 10.54 -0.12
C LEU A 70 20.79 10.54 -0.57
N PRO A 71 21.47 11.70 -0.54
CA PRO A 71 22.90 11.74 -0.74
C PRO A 71 23.62 10.99 0.40
N PHE A 72 24.65 10.23 0.08
CA PHE A 72 25.54 9.50 1.00
C PHE A 72 24.96 8.24 1.66
N ARG A 73 23.65 8.05 1.74
CA ARG A 73 23.01 6.89 2.38
C ARG A 73 21.74 6.48 1.67
N ASP A 74 21.55 5.19 1.49
CA ASP A 74 20.33 4.62 0.95
C ASP A 74 19.17 4.73 1.97
N GLY A 75 18.03 5.28 1.56
CA GLY A 75 16.85 5.40 2.41
C GLY A 75 16.33 4.06 2.92
N LEU A 76 16.52 2.96 2.18
CA LEU A 76 16.16 1.61 2.63
C LEU A 76 17.09 1.10 3.75
N GLU A 77 18.37 1.44 3.71
CA GLU A 77 19.29 1.12 4.81
C GLU A 77 18.89 1.88 6.07
N LEU A 78 18.57 3.17 5.93
CA LEU A 78 18.11 3.99 7.03
C LEU A 78 16.79 3.48 7.62
N LEU A 79 15.85 3.02 6.79
CA LEU A 79 14.63 2.38 7.24
C LEU A 79 14.92 1.16 8.12
N ARG A 80 15.87 0.29 7.71
CA ARG A 80 16.29 -0.87 8.54
C ARG A 80 16.82 -0.45 9.90
N GLU A 81 17.64 0.60 9.94
CA GLU A 81 18.20 1.12 11.20
C GLU A 81 17.10 1.67 12.11
N VAL A 82 16.13 2.41 11.56
CA VAL A 82 14.98 2.90 12.32
C VAL A 82 14.18 1.75 12.90
N ARG A 83 13.95 0.68 12.11
CA ARG A 83 13.22 -0.52 12.57
C ARG A 83 14.01 -1.30 13.62
N ALA A 84 15.32 -1.38 13.51
CA ALA A 84 16.18 -2.01 14.53
C ALA A 84 16.19 -1.22 15.85
N ALA A 85 15.94 0.09 15.80
CA ALA A 85 15.91 0.97 16.97
C ALA A 85 14.53 1.05 17.65
N GLY A 86 13.43 0.71 16.95
CA GLY A 86 12.07 0.74 17.50
C GLY A 86 10.96 0.81 16.46
N ASP A 87 9.74 1.04 16.94
CA ASP A 87 8.50 1.00 16.18
C ASP A 87 8.04 2.41 15.73
N THR A 88 8.96 3.37 15.58
CA THR A 88 8.59 4.71 15.08
C THR A 88 8.07 4.61 13.65
N PRO A 89 6.85 5.04 13.37
CA PRO A 89 6.27 4.96 12.04
C PRO A 89 7.10 5.69 10.98
N VAL A 90 7.28 5.07 9.80
CA VAL A 90 8.02 5.64 8.68
C VAL A 90 7.15 5.66 7.43
N ILE A 91 7.01 6.84 6.83
CA ILE A 91 6.43 7.03 5.50
C ILE A 91 7.58 7.31 4.54
N MET A 92 7.77 6.44 3.53
CA MET A 92 8.79 6.64 2.51
C MET A 92 8.33 7.64 1.45
N LEU A 93 9.20 8.57 1.09
CA LEU A 93 9.01 9.47 -0.05
C LEU A 93 9.81 8.91 -1.23
N THR A 94 9.16 8.66 -2.37
CA THR A 94 9.81 7.97 -3.51
C THR A 94 9.70 8.77 -4.79
N ALA A 95 10.66 8.62 -5.72
CA ALA A 95 10.54 9.19 -7.05
C ALA A 95 9.42 8.49 -7.85
N LYS A 96 8.73 9.24 -8.72
CA LYS A 96 7.67 8.70 -9.59
C LYS A 96 8.30 7.76 -10.61
N GLY A 97 7.93 6.47 -10.60
CA GLY A 97 8.32 5.50 -11.64
C GLY A 97 9.08 4.26 -11.15
N GLU A 98 9.47 4.18 -9.89
CA GLU A 98 10.16 3.01 -9.32
C GLU A 98 9.20 2.17 -8.48
N ASP A 99 8.23 1.53 -9.14
CA ASP A 99 7.32 0.59 -8.47
C ASP A 99 8.05 -0.57 -7.77
N SER A 100 9.28 -0.87 -8.22
CA SER A 100 10.17 -1.85 -7.56
C SER A 100 10.56 -1.41 -6.15
N ASP A 101 10.88 -0.14 -5.94
CA ASP A 101 11.39 0.37 -4.67
C ASP A 101 10.27 0.56 -3.65
N ARG A 102 9.06 0.86 -4.13
CA ARG A 102 7.85 0.93 -3.30
C ARG A 102 7.52 -0.41 -2.66
N ILE A 103 7.67 -1.52 -3.41
CA ILE A 103 7.42 -2.87 -2.91
C ILE A 103 8.52 -3.28 -1.93
N VAL A 104 9.79 -3.01 -2.28
CA VAL A 104 10.95 -3.32 -1.42
C VAL A 104 10.84 -2.62 -0.08
N GLY A 105 10.46 -1.39 -0.06
CA GLY A 105 10.40 -0.66 1.18
C GLY A 105 9.22 -1.06 2.09
N LEU A 106 8.01 -1.41 1.56
CA LEU A 106 6.92 -2.00 2.36
C LEU A 106 7.35 -3.34 2.98
N GLU A 107 8.09 -4.14 2.24
CA GLU A 107 8.67 -5.40 2.73
C GLU A 107 9.75 -5.18 3.79
N MET A 108 10.42 -4.03 3.78
CA MET A 108 11.43 -3.62 4.76
C MET A 108 10.83 -2.91 5.97
N GLY A 109 9.50 -2.85 6.07
CA GLY A 109 8.79 -2.38 7.24
C GLY A 109 8.41 -0.91 7.24
N ALA A 110 8.35 -0.22 6.11
CA ALA A 110 7.72 1.09 6.03
C ALA A 110 6.20 0.98 6.26
N ASP A 111 5.63 1.96 6.95
CA ASP A 111 4.20 1.98 7.26
C ASP A 111 3.34 2.53 6.12
N ASP A 112 3.92 3.36 5.25
CA ASP A 112 3.28 3.90 4.05
C ASP A 112 4.32 4.46 3.05
N TYR A 113 3.86 4.80 1.83
CA TYR A 113 4.65 5.37 0.73
C TYR A 113 3.91 6.51 0.07
N ILE A 114 4.67 7.53 -0.35
CA ILE A 114 4.14 8.64 -1.14
C ILE A 114 5.10 8.91 -2.31
N PRO A 115 4.63 8.77 -3.56
CA PRO A 115 5.42 9.15 -4.73
C PRO A 115 5.52 10.67 -4.85
N LYS A 116 6.72 11.17 -5.14
CA LYS A 116 6.98 12.58 -5.49
C LYS A 116 6.67 12.81 -6.99
N PRO A 117 6.03 13.94 -7.37
CA PRO A 117 5.48 14.99 -6.51
C PRO A 117 4.15 14.57 -5.88
N PHE A 118 3.92 14.95 -4.64
CA PHE A 118 2.70 14.63 -3.90
C PHE A 118 1.91 15.89 -3.50
N ASN A 119 0.61 15.70 -3.27
CA ASN A 119 -0.23 16.74 -2.71
C ASN A 119 -0.04 16.84 -1.19
N PRO A 120 0.26 18.01 -0.60
CA PRO A 120 0.41 18.17 0.85
C PRO A 120 -0.80 17.68 1.66
N ARG A 121 -2.02 17.76 1.12
CA ARG A 121 -3.23 17.22 1.77
C ARG A 121 -3.21 15.70 1.85
N GLU A 122 -2.67 15.01 0.82
CA GLU A 122 -2.50 13.57 0.83
C GLU A 122 -1.48 13.16 1.90
N LEU A 123 -0.31 13.83 1.93
CA LEU A 123 0.70 13.60 2.96
C LEU A 123 0.11 13.74 4.37
N LEU A 124 -0.63 14.81 4.65
CA LEU A 124 -1.27 15.03 5.95
C LEU A 124 -2.27 13.91 6.30
N ALA A 125 -3.07 13.46 5.33
CA ALA A 125 -4.02 12.36 5.55
C ALA A 125 -3.31 11.06 5.90
N ARG A 126 -2.20 10.74 5.23
CA ARG A 126 -1.37 9.55 5.48
C ARG A 126 -0.66 9.61 6.82
N ILE A 127 -0.05 10.75 7.18
CA ILE A 127 0.54 10.98 8.51
C ILE A 127 -0.52 10.70 9.61
N LYS A 128 -1.70 11.29 9.50
CA LYS A 128 -2.78 11.06 10.46
C LYS A 128 -3.23 9.59 10.51
N ALA A 129 -3.23 8.89 9.39
CA ALA A 129 -3.60 7.48 9.31
C ALA A 129 -2.55 6.59 10.01
N VAL A 130 -1.27 6.82 9.75
CA VAL A 130 -0.16 6.06 10.33
C VAL A 130 -0.06 6.30 11.84
N MET A 131 -0.21 7.57 12.29
CA MET A 131 -0.17 7.91 13.72
C MET A 131 -1.33 7.32 14.54
N ARG A 132 -2.52 7.14 13.95
CA ARG A 132 -3.66 6.49 14.62
C ARG A 132 -3.42 5.02 14.95
N ARG A 133 -2.47 4.38 14.28
CA ARG A 133 -2.13 2.95 14.48
C ARG A 133 -1.29 2.68 15.72
N ARG A 134 -0.76 3.71 16.40
CA ARG A 134 -0.08 3.56 17.68
C ARG A 134 -1.11 3.30 18.79
N PRO A 135 -0.94 2.26 19.64
CA PRO A 135 -1.65 2.17 20.91
C PRO A 135 -1.27 3.39 21.74
N GLN A 136 -2.23 4.25 22.09
CA GLN A 136 -1.98 5.30 23.08
C GLN A 136 -1.65 4.63 24.42
N PRO A 137 -0.59 5.07 25.15
CA PRO A 137 -0.38 4.62 26.51
C PRO A 137 -1.55 5.10 27.34
N SER A 138 -2.48 4.19 27.67
CA SER A 138 -3.51 4.46 28.67
C SER A 138 -2.82 4.60 30.02
N TYR A 139 -2.91 5.78 30.62
CA TYR A 139 -2.65 6.00 32.04
C TYR A 139 -3.60 5.12 32.86
N MET A 140 -3.10 3.97 33.31
CA MET A 140 -3.60 3.29 34.52
C MET A 140 -2.42 2.60 35.20
N ALA A 141 -2.18 3.07 36.41
CA ALA A 141 -1.20 2.57 37.34
C ALA A 141 -1.46 1.11 37.72
N ASP A 142 -0.37 0.37 37.83
CA ASP A 142 -0.10 -0.67 38.80
C ASP A 142 -1.17 -1.73 39.08
N GLN A 143 -0.97 -2.92 38.49
CA GLN A 143 -1.06 -4.18 39.23
C GLN A 143 -0.55 -5.37 38.42
N GLY A 144 0.55 -5.97 38.87
CA GLY A 144 0.77 -7.41 38.77
C GLY A 144 1.17 -7.96 37.41
N ARG A 145 2.45 -8.32 37.27
CA ARG A 145 3.01 -9.23 36.24
C ARG A 145 2.07 -10.41 35.98
N ARG A 146 1.37 -10.33 34.87
CA ARG A 146 0.87 -11.52 34.15
C ARG A 146 1.17 -11.29 32.68
N GLY A 147 1.68 -12.35 32.01
CA GLY A 147 2.15 -12.32 30.65
C GLY A 147 1.24 -11.53 29.71
N LEU A 148 1.85 -10.74 28.83
CA LEU A 148 1.16 -10.06 27.75
C LEU A 148 0.32 -11.10 27.00
N PRO A 149 -1.01 -10.88 26.80
CA PRO A 149 -1.71 -11.68 25.84
C PRO A 149 -1.03 -11.38 24.49
N GLU A 150 -0.55 -12.40 23.80
CA GLU A 150 -0.37 -12.35 22.36
C GLU A 150 -1.69 -11.77 21.82
N THR A 151 -1.66 -10.53 21.40
CA THR A 151 -2.75 -10.00 20.56
C THR A 151 -2.78 -10.96 19.39
N GLU A 152 -3.77 -11.84 19.36
CA GLU A 152 -4.06 -12.68 18.20
C GLU A 152 -4.26 -11.71 17.05
N LEU A 153 -3.20 -11.49 16.29
CA LEU A 153 -3.29 -10.86 14.97
C LEU A 153 -4.36 -11.65 14.25
N ASN A 154 -5.47 -11.01 13.91
CA ASN A 154 -6.64 -11.67 13.34
C ASN A 154 -6.27 -12.19 11.94
N ARG A 155 -5.49 -13.28 11.93
CA ARG A 155 -5.06 -13.96 10.71
C ARG A 155 -6.23 -14.73 10.13
N LYS A 156 -6.47 -14.52 8.86
CA LYS A 156 -7.52 -15.23 8.11
C LYS A 156 -6.94 -15.76 6.83
N LEU A 157 -7.34 -16.98 6.47
CA LEU A 157 -7.06 -17.53 5.16
C LEU A 157 -8.05 -16.93 4.16
N LYS A 158 -7.56 -16.16 3.19
CA LYS A 158 -8.39 -15.47 2.19
C LYS A 158 -7.89 -15.73 0.77
N ALA A 159 -8.81 -15.77 -0.16
CA ALA A 159 -8.48 -15.66 -1.57
C ALA A 159 -8.31 -14.18 -1.91
N ILE A 160 -7.16 -13.84 -2.46
CA ILE A 160 -6.74 -12.47 -2.75
C ILE A 160 -6.69 -12.31 -4.26
N LEU A 161 -7.37 -11.30 -4.78
CA LEU A 161 -7.36 -10.92 -6.18
C LEU A 161 -6.64 -9.57 -6.30
N SER A 162 -5.58 -9.53 -7.11
CA SER A 162 -4.89 -8.31 -7.53
C SER A 162 -5.17 -8.07 -9.01
N ALA A 163 -5.58 -6.86 -9.36
CA ALA A 163 -5.81 -6.45 -10.74
C ALA A 163 -5.09 -5.12 -11.03
N ASP A 164 -4.40 -5.02 -12.18
CA ASP A 164 -3.58 -3.88 -12.56
C ASP A 164 -3.77 -3.54 -14.04
N ALA A 165 -3.87 -2.24 -14.38
CA ALA A 165 -4.07 -1.79 -15.74
C ALA A 165 -2.75 -1.76 -16.52
N LYS A 166 -2.64 -2.56 -17.58
CA LYS A 166 -1.44 -2.60 -18.43
C LYS A 166 -1.30 -1.34 -19.29
N GLY A 167 -0.14 -0.69 -19.19
CA GLY A 167 0.21 0.44 -20.03
C GLY A 167 -0.43 1.78 -19.62
N PHE A 168 -0.96 1.86 -18.40
CA PHE A 168 -1.57 3.06 -17.83
C PHE A 168 -0.67 4.30 -17.93
N SER A 169 0.62 4.17 -17.58
CA SER A 169 1.59 5.28 -17.65
C SER A 169 1.75 5.87 -19.07
N ARG A 170 1.60 5.04 -20.11
CA ARG A 170 1.63 5.52 -21.50
C ARG A 170 0.36 6.31 -21.84
N LEU A 171 -0.80 5.80 -21.46
CA LEU A 171 -2.09 6.46 -21.67
C LEU A 171 -2.15 7.82 -20.97
N MET A 172 -1.56 7.91 -19.77
CA MET A 172 -1.42 9.17 -19.02
C MET A 172 -0.56 10.21 -19.74
N GLY A 173 0.45 9.76 -20.49
CA GLY A 173 1.30 10.66 -21.28
C GLY A 173 0.60 11.28 -22.48
N ASP A 174 -0.39 10.60 -23.05
CA ASP A 174 -1.12 11.05 -24.23
C ASP A 174 -2.29 12.01 -23.89
N ASP A 175 -3.10 11.67 -22.89
CA ASP A 175 -4.22 12.50 -22.39
C ASP A 175 -4.53 12.13 -20.93
N GLU A 176 -4.00 12.91 -19.99
CA GLU A 176 -4.09 12.65 -18.55
C GLU A 176 -5.53 12.65 -18.04
N LEU A 177 -6.32 13.68 -18.37
CA LEU A 177 -7.68 13.85 -17.85
C LEU A 177 -8.62 12.76 -18.37
N ALA A 178 -8.57 12.47 -19.65
CA ALA A 178 -9.40 11.41 -20.25
C ALA A 178 -9.00 10.04 -19.70
N THR A 179 -7.69 9.79 -19.49
CA THR A 179 -7.19 8.53 -18.94
C THR A 179 -7.64 8.31 -17.51
N ILE A 180 -7.61 9.36 -16.65
CA ILE A 180 -8.11 9.30 -15.28
C ILE A 180 -9.62 9.01 -15.24
N GLN A 181 -10.40 9.64 -16.09
CA GLN A 181 -11.84 9.39 -16.17
C GLN A 181 -12.14 7.93 -16.57
N VAL A 182 -11.48 7.45 -17.62
CA VAL A 182 -11.60 6.07 -18.06
C VAL A 182 -11.18 5.09 -16.96
N LEU A 183 -10.05 5.32 -16.27
CA LEU A 183 -9.62 4.47 -15.17
C LEU A 183 -10.67 4.41 -14.05
N ASN A 184 -11.22 5.55 -13.65
CA ASN A 184 -12.24 5.61 -12.60
C ASN A 184 -13.50 4.81 -12.98
N ASP A 185 -13.93 4.88 -14.24
CA ASP A 185 -15.03 4.09 -14.77
C ASP A 185 -14.74 2.59 -14.69
N TYR A 186 -13.53 2.17 -15.10
CA TYR A 186 -13.13 0.76 -15.02
C TYR A 186 -13.01 0.27 -13.58
N ARG A 187 -12.44 1.08 -12.68
CA ARG A 187 -12.38 0.76 -11.25
C ARG A 187 -13.78 0.62 -10.63
N GLY A 188 -14.70 1.48 -10.99
CA GLY A 188 -16.11 1.36 -10.60
C GLY A 188 -16.69 0.01 -11.01
N LEU A 189 -16.47 -0.38 -12.25
CA LEU A 189 -16.90 -1.66 -12.85
C LEU A 189 -16.30 -2.87 -12.12
N LEU A 190 -14.98 -2.86 -11.88
CA LEU A 190 -14.30 -3.92 -11.16
C LEU A 190 -14.83 -4.03 -9.72
N SER A 191 -15.02 -2.89 -9.04
CA SER A 191 -15.51 -2.85 -7.66
C SER A 191 -16.94 -3.38 -7.56
N GLU A 192 -17.78 -3.12 -8.54
CA GLU A 192 -19.15 -3.65 -8.63
C GLU A 192 -19.14 -5.16 -8.82
N CYS A 193 -18.35 -5.67 -9.79
CA CYS A 193 -18.16 -7.11 -9.98
C CYS A 193 -17.68 -7.83 -8.72
N VAL A 194 -16.74 -7.23 -7.98
CA VAL A 194 -16.24 -7.80 -6.72
C VAL A 194 -17.36 -7.90 -5.69
N LYS A 195 -18.15 -6.84 -5.52
CA LYS A 195 -19.28 -6.80 -4.57
C LYS A 195 -20.39 -7.79 -4.94
N GLU A 196 -20.77 -7.88 -6.21
CA GLU A 196 -21.77 -8.82 -6.71
C GLU A 196 -21.38 -10.28 -6.46
N HIS A 197 -20.07 -10.57 -6.43
CA HIS A 197 -19.55 -11.89 -6.09
C HIS A 197 -19.25 -12.07 -4.60
N GLY A 198 -19.73 -11.16 -3.73
CA GLY A 198 -19.53 -11.27 -2.27
C GLY A 198 -18.08 -11.05 -1.81
N GLY A 199 -17.25 -10.42 -2.64
CA GLY A 199 -15.92 -9.98 -2.28
C GLY A 199 -15.91 -8.59 -1.67
N SER A 200 -14.79 -8.21 -1.07
CA SER A 200 -14.54 -6.88 -0.53
C SER A 200 -13.33 -6.26 -1.20
N VAL A 201 -13.48 -5.05 -1.73
CA VAL A 201 -12.32 -4.24 -2.18
C VAL A 201 -11.64 -3.69 -0.95
N VAL A 202 -10.35 -4.03 -0.78
CA VAL A 202 -9.57 -3.70 0.43
C VAL A 202 -8.56 -2.59 0.21
N ASP A 203 -8.12 -2.40 -1.02
CA ASP A 203 -7.28 -1.27 -1.42
C ASP A 203 -7.39 -1.05 -2.94
N SER A 204 -7.18 0.19 -3.39
CA SER A 204 -7.23 0.52 -4.81
C SER A 204 -6.34 1.73 -5.11
N PRO A 205 -5.01 1.63 -4.87
CA PRO A 205 -4.09 2.72 -5.15
C PRO A 205 -3.77 2.80 -6.65
N GLY A 206 -3.82 4.01 -7.22
CA GLY A 206 -3.46 4.24 -8.62
C GLY A 206 -4.33 3.44 -9.60
N ASP A 207 -3.72 2.64 -10.45
CA ASP A 207 -4.34 1.76 -11.46
C ASP A 207 -4.54 0.31 -10.98
N ASN A 208 -4.19 0.02 -9.72
CA ASN A 208 -4.35 -1.29 -9.09
C ASN A 208 -5.67 -1.40 -8.31
N LEU A 209 -6.24 -2.60 -8.24
CA LEU A 209 -7.35 -2.95 -7.37
C LEU A 209 -7.02 -4.24 -6.62
N LEU A 210 -7.14 -4.20 -5.29
CA LEU A 210 -6.95 -5.35 -4.42
C LEU A 210 -8.29 -5.73 -3.78
N ALA A 211 -8.66 -7.00 -3.89
CA ALA A 211 -9.89 -7.53 -3.31
C ALA A 211 -9.66 -8.85 -2.58
N GLU A 212 -10.48 -9.11 -1.56
CA GLU A 212 -10.50 -10.37 -0.82
C GLU A 212 -11.82 -11.11 -0.96
N PHE A 213 -11.76 -12.44 -0.87
CA PHE A 213 -12.92 -13.34 -0.91
C PHE A 213 -12.74 -14.47 0.11
N ASP A 214 -13.85 -14.97 0.66
CA ASP A 214 -13.86 -16.15 1.52
C ASP A 214 -13.71 -17.46 0.72
N SER A 215 -13.90 -17.42 -0.60
CA SER A 215 -13.85 -18.59 -1.48
C SER A 215 -12.99 -18.34 -2.71
N VAL A 216 -12.01 -19.20 -2.96
CA VAL A 216 -11.20 -19.18 -4.18
C VAL A 216 -12.03 -19.42 -5.45
N VAL A 217 -13.05 -20.26 -5.37
CA VAL A 217 -13.97 -20.54 -6.51
C VAL A 217 -14.69 -19.27 -6.92
N VAL A 218 -15.15 -18.52 -5.93
CA VAL A 218 -15.86 -17.24 -6.17
C VAL A 218 -14.88 -16.19 -6.71
N ALA A 219 -13.67 -16.09 -6.15
CA ALA A 219 -12.65 -15.17 -6.64
C ALA A 219 -12.30 -15.41 -8.11
N VAL A 220 -12.15 -16.68 -8.51
CA VAL A 220 -11.85 -17.03 -9.91
C VAL A 220 -13.02 -16.73 -10.83
N ARG A 221 -14.26 -17.01 -10.42
CA ARG A 221 -15.46 -16.64 -11.21
C ARG A 221 -15.60 -15.13 -11.36
N CYS A 222 -15.33 -14.37 -10.31
CA CYS A 222 -15.29 -12.91 -10.34
C CYS A 222 -14.24 -12.40 -11.34
N ALA A 223 -13.01 -12.94 -11.30
CA ALA A 223 -11.95 -12.57 -12.23
C ALA A 223 -12.33 -12.81 -13.69
N VAL A 224 -12.97 -13.95 -13.99
CA VAL A 224 -13.46 -14.27 -15.33
C VAL A 224 -14.54 -13.25 -15.74
N LYS A 225 -15.51 -12.98 -14.87
CA LYS A 225 -16.57 -11.99 -15.13
C LYS A 225 -16.02 -10.59 -15.38
N ILE A 226 -15.01 -10.19 -14.61
CA ILE A 226 -14.28 -8.92 -14.82
C ILE A 226 -13.71 -8.88 -16.24
N GLN A 227 -12.96 -9.90 -16.67
CA GLN A 227 -12.34 -9.90 -18.00
C GLN A 227 -13.37 -9.92 -19.15
N GLU A 228 -14.46 -10.67 -19.02
CA GLU A 228 -15.58 -10.65 -19.99
C GLU A 228 -16.19 -9.25 -20.11
N THR A 229 -16.43 -8.59 -18.98
CA THR A 229 -17.01 -7.25 -18.94
C THR A 229 -16.08 -6.22 -19.55
N LEU A 230 -14.77 -6.30 -19.23
CA LEU A 230 -13.75 -5.43 -19.80
C LEU A 230 -13.58 -5.62 -21.30
N ASN A 231 -13.58 -6.87 -21.78
CA ASN A 231 -13.50 -7.16 -23.21
C ASN A 231 -14.71 -6.63 -23.98
N SER A 232 -15.91 -6.81 -23.44
CA SER A 232 -17.14 -6.26 -24.04
C SER A 232 -17.08 -4.74 -24.14
N ARG A 233 -16.58 -4.06 -23.11
CA ARG A 233 -16.42 -2.60 -23.11
C ARG A 233 -15.33 -2.15 -24.09
N ASN A 234 -14.19 -2.84 -24.12
CA ASN A 234 -13.10 -2.55 -25.03
C ASN A 234 -13.48 -2.74 -26.50
N ALA A 235 -14.38 -3.67 -26.81
CA ALA A 235 -14.83 -3.92 -28.20
C ALA A 235 -15.43 -2.68 -28.87
N ALA A 236 -16.04 -1.78 -28.09
CA ALA A 236 -16.63 -0.53 -28.59
C ALA A 236 -15.63 0.64 -28.65
N LEU A 237 -14.36 0.45 -28.22
CA LEU A 237 -13.37 1.52 -28.12
C LEU A 237 -12.29 1.40 -29.20
N PRO A 238 -11.73 2.54 -29.70
CA PRO A 238 -10.52 2.54 -30.51
C PRO A 238 -9.34 1.93 -29.72
N ASP A 239 -8.39 1.28 -30.39
CA ASP A 239 -7.25 0.58 -29.78
C ASP A 239 -6.45 1.45 -28.80
N LEU A 240 -6.30 2.73 -29.11
CA LEU A 240 -5.61 3.71 -28.25
C LEU A 240 -6.32 4.01 -26.92
N ARG A 241 -7.61 3.68 -26.82
CA ARG A 241 -8.43 3.89 -25.59
C ARG A 241 -8.78 2.60 -24.86
N LYS A 242 -8.40 1.45 -25.41
CA LYS A 242 -8.61 0.16 -24.75
C LYS A 242 -7.70 0.04 -23.52
N MET A 243 -8.29 -0.38 -22.42
CA MET A 243 -7.57 -0.65 -21.18
C MET A 243 -7.69 -2.14 -20.84
N HIS A 244 -6.54 -2.79 -20.72
CA HIS A 244 -6.46 -4.21 -20.40
C HIS A 244 -5.92 -4.38 -18.99
N PHE A 245 -6.62 -5.17 -18.19
CA PHE A 245 -6.18 -5.50 -16.84
C PHE A 245 -5.53 -6.89 -16.81
N ARG A 246 -4.48 -7.02 -16.02
CA ARG A 246 -3.90 -8.30 -15.62
C ARG A 246 -4.47 -8.67 -14.28
N ILE A 247 -4.80 -9.94 -14.05
CA ILE A 247 -5.35 -10.41 -12.79
C ILE A 247 -4.50 -11.54 -12.25
N GLY A 248 -4.12 -11.42 -10.96
CA GLY A 248 -3.44 -12.45 -10.18
C GLY A 248 -4.29 -12.90 -8.99
N ILE A 249 -4.42 -14.20 -8.75
CA ILE A 249 -5.17 -14.72 -7.61
C ILE A 249 -4.29 -15.67 -6.78
N ASN A 250 -4.29 -15.46 -5.47
CA ASN A 250 -3.61 -16.32 -4.52
C ASN A 250 -4.50 -16.64 -3.32
N LEU A 251 -4.28 -17.79 -2.70
CA LEU A 251 -4.86 -18.18 -1.42
C LEU A 251 -3.75 -18.13 -0.36
N GLY A 252 -3.90 -17.32 0.66
CA GLY A 252 -2.89 -17.18 1.69
C GLY A 252 -3.41 -16.53 2.96
N ASP A 253 -2.61 -16.65 4.01
CA ASP A 253 -2.89 -15.97 5.27
C ASP A 253 -2.71 -14.46 5.13
N VAL A 254 -3.70 -13.73 5.62
CA VAL A 254 -3.68 -12.28 5.70
C VAL A 254 -3.96 -11.83 7.12
N VAL A 255 -3.33 -10.76 7.51
CA VAL A 255 -3.71 -9.98 8.69
C VAL A 255 -4.72 -8.95 8.23
N VAL A 256 -5.91 -8.99 8.81
CA VAL A 256 -6.97 -8.01 8.52
C VAL A 256 -6.90 -6.91 9.56
N ASP A 257 -6.62 -5.68 9.12
CA ASP A 257 -6.66 -4.48 9.95
C ASP A 257 -7.60 -3.45 9.33
N GLN A 258 -8.74 -3.24 9.99
CA GLN A 258 -9.85 -2.40 9.54
C GLN A 258 -10.36 -2.75 8.13
N GLN A 259 -9.90 -2.04 7.10
CA GLN A 259 -10.28 -2.25 5.69
C GLN A 259 -9.09 -2.64 4.81
N ARG A 260 -7.95 -3.01 5.40
CA ARG A 260 -6.73 -3.41 4.68
C ARG A 260 -6.33 -4.82 5.05
N ILE A 261 -5.70 -5.49 4.10
CA ILE A 261 -5.10 -6.81 4.30
C ILE A 261 -3.59 -6.73 4.07
N TYR A 262 -2.85 -7.45 4.92
CA TYR A 262 -1.39 -7.51 4.87
C TYR A 262 -0.94 -8.97 4.92
N GLY A 263 0.24 -9.26 4.37
CA GLY A 263 0.88 -10.58 4.47
C GLY A 263 1.41 -11.07 3.13
N ASP A 264 2.19 -12.15 3.19
CA ASP A 264 2.81 -12.78 2.01
C ASP A 264 1.77 -13.18 0.95
N GLY A 265 0.55 -13.53 1.39
CA GLY A 265 -0.54 -13.87 0.49
C GLY A 265 -0.88 -12.76 -0.50
N VAL A 266 -0.85 -11.50 -0.05
CA VAL A 266 -1.11 -10.31 -0.89
C VAL A 266 0.03 -10.12 -1.89
N ASN A 267 1.28 -10.24 -1.40
CA ASN A 267 2.48 -10.08 -2.23
C ASN A 267 2.51 -11.13 -3.36
N VAL A 268 2.17 -12.38 -3.06
CA VAL A 268 2.09 -13.45 -4.06
C VAL A 268 1.05 -13.12 -5.12
N ALA A 269 -0.17 -12.66 -4.75
CA ALA A 269 -1.20 -12.29 -5.71
C ALA A 269 -0.73 -11.18 -6.66
N ALA A 270 -0.12 -10.11 -6.13
CA ALA A 270 0.42 -8.99 -6.90
C ALA A 270 1.59 -9.41 -7.83
N ARG A 271 2.42 -10.40 -7.44
CA ARG A 271 3.49 -10.93 -8.29
C ARG A 271 2.96 -11.82 -9.41
N ILE A 272 1.95 -12.65 -9.12
CA ILE A 272 1.30 -13.51 -10.12
C ILE A 272 0.54 -12.65 -11.14
N GLU A 273 -0.08 -11.57 -10.73
CA GLU A 273 -0.73 -10.59 -11.60
C GLU A 273 0.27 -10.08 -12.68
N LYS A 274 1.51 -9.76 -12.30
CA LYS A 274 2.56 -9.28 -13.23
C LYS A 274 2.99 -10.32 -14.27
N ILE A 275 2.76 -11.61 -14.01
CA ILE A 275 3.02 -12.72 -14.94
C ILE A 275 1.88 -12.85 -15.96
N ALA A 276 0.67 -12.41 -15.63
CA ALA A 276 -0.46 -12.50 -16.51
C ALA A 276 -0.30 -11.64 -17.77
N ASP A 277 -0.75 -12.14 -18.91
CA ASP A 277 -0.87 -11.37 -20.14
C ASP A 277 -1.93 -10.26 -19.98
N PRO A 278 -1.87 -9.17 -20.77
CA PRO A 278 -2.93 -8.18 -20.80
C PRO A 278 -4.28 -8.81 -21.12
N GLY A 279 -5.29 -8.61 -20.27
CA GLY A 279 -6.58 -9.29 -20.35
C GLY A 279 -6.58 -10.71 -19.81
N GLY A 280 -5.45 -11.19 -19.26
CA GLY A 280 -5.28 -12.56 -18.77
C GLY A 280 -5.49 -12.69 -17.26
N ILE A 281 -5.59 -13.93 -16.80
CA ILE A 281 -5.71 -14.33 -15.40
C ILE A 281 -4.67 -15.39 -15.09
N CYS A 282 -3.85 -15.15 -14.05
CA CYS A 282 -2.96 -16.14 -13.48
C CYS A 282 -3.34 -16.45 -12.04
N ILE A 283 -3.14 -17.69 -11.62
CA ILE A 283 -3.45 -18.16 -10.26
C ILE A 283 -2.26 -18.93 -9.67
N SER A 284 -2.15 -18.92 -8.35
CA SER A 284 -1.16 -19.73 -7.63
C SER A 284 -1.56 -21.22 -7.63
N GLY A 285 -0.57 -22.09 -7.38
CA GLY A 285 -0.81 -23.52 -7.18
C GLY A 285 -1.78 -23.80 -6.03
N THR A 286 -1.73 -23.03 -4.95
CA THR A 286 -2.67 -23.14 -3.82
C THR A 286 -4.12 -22.87 -4.23
N VAL A 287 -4.34 -21.92 -5.14
CA VAL A 287 -5.67 -21.67 -5.74
C VAL A 287 -6.06 -22.80 -6.66
N PHE A 288 -5.16 -23.24 -7.56
CA PHE A 288 -5.43 -24.32 -8.51
C PHE A 288 -5.88 -25.60 -7.80
N ASP A 289 -5.16 -26.03 -6.76
CA ASP A 289 -5.47 -27.25 -5.98
C ASP A 289 -6.88 -27.19 -5.33
N GLN A 290 -7.40 -25.99 -5.06
CA GLN A 290 -8.72 -25.80 -4.48
C GLN A 290 -9.86 -25.74 -5.49
N ILE A 291 -9.57 -25.35 -6.75
CA ILE A 291 -10.60 -25.14 -7.78
C ILE A 291 -10.64 -26.26 -8.83
N GLU A 292 -9.64 -27.12 -8.86
CA GLU A 292 -9.61 -28.27 -9.76
C GLU A 292 -10.92 -29.07 -9.63
N ASN A 293 -11.59 -29.31 -10.75
CA ASN A 293 -12.91 -29.94 -10.84
C ASN A 293 -14.10 -29.16 -10.22
N LYS A 294 -13.93 -27.90 -9.76
CA LYS A 294 -15.02 -27.07 -9.21
C LYS A 294 -15.43 -25.91 -10.12
N VAL A 295 -14.63 -25.63 -11.14
CA VAL A 295 -14.91 -24.58 -12.13
C VAL A 295 -14.81 -25.14 -13.55
N PRO A 296 -15.65 -24.65 -14.51
CA PRO A 296 -15.64 -25.13 -15.88
C PRO A 296 -14.53 -24.46 -16.72
N PHE A 297 -13.40 -24.13 -16.14
CA PHE A 297 -12.30 -23.43 -16.79
C PHE A 297 -11.08 -24.31 -16.91
N ALA A 298 -10.38 -24.20 -18.05
CA ALA A 298 -9.12 -24.89 -18.27
C ALA A 298 -7.94 -24.01 -17.89
N PHE A 299 -6.92 -24.61 -17.28
CA PHE A 299 -5.70 -23.93 -16.86
C PHE A 299 -4.48 -24.58 -17.51
N GLU A 300 -3.47 -23.76 -17.77
CA GLU A 300 -2.16 -24.16 -18.26
C GLU A 300 -1.11 -23.96 -17.18
N PHE A 301 -0.35 -25.00 -16.87
CA PHE A 301 0.75 -24.89 -15.92
C PHE A 301 1.91 -24.10 -16.54
N MET A 302 2.27 -22.99 -15.91
CA MET A 302 3.33 -22.08 -16.34
C MET A 302 4.69 -22.40 -15.71
N GLY A 303 4.77 -23.44 -14.91
CA GLY A 303 5.95 -23.82 -14.15
C GLY A 303 5.98 -23.24 -12.73
N GLU A 304 7.05 -23.56 -12.02
CA GLU A 304 7.40 -22.94 -10.75
C GLU A 304 8.16 -21.64 -11.02
N ARG A 305 7.79 -20.58 -10.33
CA ARG A 305 8.38 -19.25 -10.49
C ARG A 305 8.99 -18.80 -9.17
N GLU A 306 10.25 -18.41 -9.23
CA GLU A 306 10.85 -17.62 -8.16
C GLU A 306 10.27 -16.21 -8.22
N LEU A 307 9.51 -15.84 -7.20
CA LEU A 307 8.93 -14.51 -7.07
C LEU A 307 9.81 -13.69 -6.13
N LYS A 308 10.09 -12.44 -6.52
CA LYS A 308 10.94 -11.54 -5.72
C LYS A 308 10.43 -11.47 -4.28
N ASN A 309 11.30 -11.75 -3.31
CA ASN A 309 11.04 -11.74 -1.87
C ASN A 309 9.99 -12.76 -1.37
N ILE A 310 9.72 -13.81 -2.13
CA ILE A 310 8.96 -14.97 -1.70
C ILE A 310 9.93 -16.12 -1.49
N ALA A 311 10.00 -16.66 -0.27
CA ALA A 311 11.02 -17.64 0.14
C ALA A 311 11.00 -18.96 -0.63
N LYS A 312 9.85 -19.34 -1.20
CA LYS A 312 9.69 -20.60 -1.93
C LYS A 312 9.16 -20.33 -3.33
N PRO A 313 9.61 -21.09 -4.35
CA PRO A 313 9.02 -21.03 -5.68
C PRO A 313 7.51 -21.27 -5.64
N VAL A 314 6.77 -20.52 -6.42
CA VAL A 314 5.30 -20.61 -6.51
C VAL A 314 4.92 -21.26 -7.83
N ARG A 315 4.11 -22.32 -7.76
CA ARG A 315 3.47 -22.88 -8.96
C ARG A 315 2.48 -21.87 -9.52
N VAL A 316 2.59 -21.55 -10.80
CA VAL A 316 1.73 -20.59 -11.47
C VAL A 316 0.95 -21.27 -12.57
N TYR A 317 -0.33 -20.97 -12.67
CA TYR A 317 -1.23 -21.46 -13.70
C TYR A 317 -1.90 -20.28 -14.40
N ARG A 318 -1.98 -20.35 -15.71
CA ARG A 318 -2.70 -19.37 -16.55
C ARG A 318 -4.06 -19.91 -16.94
N LEU A 319 -5.10 -19.12 -16.83
CA LEU A 319 -6.40 -19.44 -17.38
C LEU A 319 -6.31 -19.49 -18.91
N LYS A 320 -6.68 -20.61 -19.54
CA LYS A 320 -6.87 -20.69 -20.99
C LYS A 320 -8.16 -19.95 -21.31
N GLN A 321 -8.00 -18.80 -21.98
CA GLN A 321 -9.10 -17.89 -22.20
C GLN A 321 -10.26 -18.54 -22.97
N PRO A 322 -11.50 -18.46 -22.45
CA PRO A 322 -12.70 -18.80 -23.17
C PRO A 322 -13.37 -17.59 -23.87
N PHE A 323 -12.70 -16.39 -23.91
CA PHE A 323 -13.29 -15.17 -24.46
C PHE A 323 -12.56 -14.63 -25.66
#